data_38fdbb83036e07cebba5283f2a80b762
#
_entry.id   38fdbb83036e07cebba5283f2a80b762
#
_cell.length_a   1.000
_cell.length_b   1.000
_cell.length_c   1.000
_cell.angle_alpha   90.00
_cell.angle_beta   90.00
_cell.angle_gamma   90.00
#
_symmetry.space_group_name_H-M   'P 1'
#
loop_
_entity.id
_entity.type
_entity.pdbx_description
1 polymer ?
#
loop_
_entity_poly.entity_id
_entity_poly.type
_entity_poly.pdbx_seq_one_letter_code
_entity_poly.pdbx_strand_id
1 'polypeptide(L)'
;MTPNPVESVPHDEWKTKPSDRFILKWIKINLSARLTPQLINLQWLRPWMITLLSTTMGVFAGVVFALGCGWIAGFLAAFAQVLDGVDGQFSRLTGMQSRGGAFLDSVLDRYSDAALTIGLVVYLMRAPAGLPLPLLLVMAFFAVSGSSLVSYTTARAESLGIPLGKPTLASKGTRTSVIVLCGWASFFWPPAPLLGLAYLAVHPNVVVFRRIFLANRHSDPL
;
A
#
# COMPACT_ATOMS: atom_id res chain seq x y z
N MET A 1 21.63 -28.43 16.25
CA MET A 1 20.26 -27.88 15.87
C MET A 1 20.33 -26.40 16.08
N THR A 2 20.32 -25.61 15.03
CA THR A 2 20.17 -24.16 15.14
C THR A 2 18.74 -23.87 15.63
N PRO A 3 18.54 -23.01 16.65
CA PRO A 3 17.20 -22.69 17.14
C PRO A 3 16.35 -22.13 16.00
N ASN A 4 15.08 -22.49 15.98
CA ASN A 4 14.13 -21.99 15.00
C ASN A 4 14.07 -20.46 15.12
N PRO A 5 14.39 -19.68 14.07
CA PRO A 5 14.44 -18.22 14.15
C PRO A 5 13.11 -17.57 14.62
N VAL A 6 12.01 -18.30 14.52
CA VAL A 6 10.69 -17.85 15.03
C VAL A 6 10.62 -17.86 16.57
N GLU A 7 11.42 -18.72 17.24
CA GLU A 7 11.43 -18.84 18.71
C GLU A 7 12.38 -17.83 19.39
N SER A 8 13.29 -17.24 18.63
CA SER A 8 14.32 -16.32 19.15
C SER A 8 13.86 -14.85 19.23
N VAL A 9 12.72 -14.48 18.61
CA VAL A 9 12.18 -13.12 18.62
C VAL A 9 10.94 -13.07 19.53
N PRO A 10 10.76 -12.03 20.40
CA PRO A 10 9.57 -11.89 21.23
C PRO A 10 8.30 -12.08 20.39
N HIS A 11 7.35 -12.86 20.92
CA HIS A 11 6.30 -13.60 20.19
C HIS A 11 5.47 -12.81 19.16
N ASP A 12 5.49 -11.45 19.18
CA ASP A 12 4.67 -10.62 18.29
C ASP A 12 5.40 -9.46 17.58
N GLU A 13 6.64 -9.13 17.96
CA GLU A 13 7.34 -7.96 17.43
C GLU A 13 7.70 -8.05 15.93
N TRP A 14 7.87 -9.28 15.42
CA TRP A 14 8.17 -9.48 14.00
C TRP A 14 6.95 -9.34 13.09
N LYS A 15 5.73 -9.50 13.62
CA LYS A 15 4.49 -9.52 12.82
C LYS A 15 4.10 -8.14 12.31
N THR A 16 4.27 -7.11 13.14
CA THR A 16 3.79 -5.76 12.81
C THR A 16 4.81 -4.69 13.20
N LYS A 17 4.74 -3.53 12.53
CA LYS A 17 5.45 -2.32 12.96
C LYS A 17 4.55 -1.50 13.88
N PRO A 18 5.09 -0.64 14.78
CA PRO A 18 4.30 0.27 15.60
C PRO A 18 3.39 1.21 14.80
N SER A 19 3.77 1.48 13.54
CA SER A 19 3.01 2.30 12.59
C SER A 19 1.84 1.57 11.93
N ASP A 20 1.80 0.22 11.99
CA ASP A 20 0.74 -0.56 11.36
C ASP A 20 -0.59 -0.39 12.12
N ARG A 21 -1.65 -0.04 11.39
CA ARG A 21 -2.97 0.25 11.96
C ARG A 21 -4.08 -0.42 11.14
N PHE A 22 -5.24 -0.54 11.76
CA PHE A 22 -6.47 -0.98 11.11
C PHE A 22 -6.33 -2.27 10.28
N ILE A 23 -6.83 -2.24 9.07
CA ILE A 23 -6.87 -3.38 8.13
C ILE A 23 -5.47 -3.93 7.85
N LEU A 24 -4.46 -3.06 7.68
CA LEU A 24 -3.09 -3.50 7.42
C LEU A 24 -2.52 -4.35 8.56
N LYS A 25 -2.77 -3.94 9.81
CA LYS A 25 -2.37 -4.72 10.99
C LYS A 25 -3.05 -6.09 11.00
N TRP A 26 -4.33 -6.13 10.70
CA TRP A 26 -5.10 -7.38 10.62
C TRP A 26 -4.55 -8.32 9.52
N ILE A 27 -4.29 -7.80 8.31
CA ILE A 27 -3.70 -8.56 7.20
C ILE A 27 -2.35 -9.14 7.59
N LYS A 28 -1.47 -8.34 8.20
CA LYS A 28 -0.14 -8.78 8.62
C LYS A 28 -0.20 -9.88 9.69
N ILE A 29 -1.09 -9.77 10.66
CA ILE A 29 -1.22 -10.75 11.74
C ILE A 29 -1.87 -12.06 11.23
N ASN A 30 -2.92 -11.96 10.41
CA ASN A 30 -3.73 -13.12 10.07
C ASN A 30 -3.35 -13.79 8.76
N LEU A 31 -2.82 -13.05 7.80
CA LEU A 31 -2.47 -13.57 6.47
C LEU A 31 -0.96 -13.66 6.27
N SER A 32 -0.25 -12.53 6.32
CA SER A 32 1.20 -12.51 6.07
C SER A 32 1.96 -13.36 7.09
N ALA A 33 1.59 -13.31 8.38
CA ALA A 33 2.25 -14.10 9.43
C ALA A 33 2.04 -15.61 9.32
N ARG A 34 1.08 -16.09 8.52
CA ARG A 34 0.93 -17.52 8.22
C ARG A 34 1.84 -17.97 7.08
N LEU A 35 2.15 -17.09 6.13
CA LEU A 35 3.01 -17.40 4.99
C LEU A 35 4.48 -17.25 5.33
N THR A 36 4.85 -16.23 6.11
CA THR A 36 6.26 -15.90 6.40
C THR A 36 7.06 -17.08 6.96
N PRO A 37 6.58 -17.86 7.97
CA PRO A 37 7.35 -18.99 8.52
C PRO A 37 7.64 -20.08 7.51
N GLN A 38 6.79 -20.26 6.50
CA GLN A 38 6.98 -21.28 5.45
C GLN A 38 8.12 -20.91 4.50
N LEU A 39 8.40 -19.61 4.36
CA LEU A 39 9.42 -19.09 3.45
C LEU A 39 10.81 -18.98 4.09
N ILE A 40 10.92 -18.95 5.42
CA ILE A 40 12.19 -18.78 6.14
C ILE A 40 13.19 -19.88 5.82
N ASN A 41 12.71 -21.09 5.57
CA ASN A 41 13.56 -22.25 5.26
C ASN A 41 14.18 -22.19 3.86
N LEU A 42 13.76 -21.25 3.01
CA LEU A 42 14.28 -21.06 1.66
C LEU A 42 15.55 -20.19 1.72
N GLN A 43 16.72 -20.82 1.85
CA GLN A 43 18.01 -20.14 2.02
C GLN A 43 18.39 -19.18 0.85
N TRP A 44 17.88 -19.44 -0.35
CA TRP A 44 18.10 -18.59 -1.53
C TRP A 44 17.21 -17.34 -1.56
N LEU A 45 16.10 -17.31 -0.80
CA LEU A 45 15.13 -16.22 -0.81
C LEU A 45 15.71 -14.99 -0.09
N ARG A 46 15.52 -13.83 -0.70
CA ARG A 46 15.94 -12.53 -0.15
C ARG A 46 14.74 -11.60 -0.02
N PRO A 47 14.70 -10.69 0.98
CA PRO A 47 13.58 -9.77 1.16
C PRO A 47 13.23 -9.00 -0.12
N TRP A 48 14.22 -8.47 -0.84
CA TRP A 48 14.00 -7.71 -2.07
C TRP A 48 13.28 -8.50 -3.18
N MET A 49 13.44 -9.82 -3.21
CA MET A 49 12.73 -10.68 -4.18
C MET A 49 11.23 -10.72 -3.88
N ILE A 50 10.87 -10.75 -2.58
CA ILE A 50 9.47 -10.73 -2.14
C ILE A 50 8.86 -9.34 -2.44
N THR A 51 9.60 -8.27 -2.15
CA THR A 51 9.19 -6.89 -2.49
C THR A 51 8.96 -6.74 -3.99
N LEU A 52 9.87 -7.24 -4.83
CA LEU A 52 9.72 -7.19 -6.29
C LEU A 52 8.51 -8.00 -6.76
N LEU A 53 8.28 -9.19 -6.19
CA LEU A 53 7.11 -10.02 -6.50
C LEU A 53 5.82 -9.31 -6.11
N SER A 54 5.75 -8.74 -4.90
CA SER A 54 4.62 -7.95 -4.43
C SER A 54 4.31 -6.78 -5.38
N THR A 55 5.33 -6.01 -5.74
CA THR A 55 5.20 -4.89 -6.68
C THR A 55 4.72 -5.34 -8.05
N THR A 56 5.31 -6.40 -8.60
CA THR A 56 4.92 -6.96 -9.90
C THR A 56 3.45 -7.41 -9.87
N MET A 57 3.02 -8.07 -8.80
CA MET A 57 1.61 -8.44 -8.62
C MET A 57 0.68 -7.22 -8.54
N GLY A 58 1.10 -6.16 -7.85
CA GLY A 58 0.35 -4.91 -7.78
C GLY A 58 0.24 -4.20 -9.14
N VAL A 59 1.32 -4.14 -9.90
CA VAL A 59 1.33 -3.60 -11.27
C VAL A 59 0.44 -4.46 -12.18
N PHE A 60 0.56 -5.78 -12.09
CA PHE A 60 -0.27 -6.70 -12.87
C PHE A 60 -1.76 -6.57 -12.52
N ALA A 61 -2.10 -6.37 -11.25
CA ALA A 61 -3.47 -6.06 -10.84
C ALA A 61 -4.00 -4.78 -11.53
N GLY A 62 -3.15 -3.75 -11.65
CA GLY A 62 -3.48 -2.55 -12.43
C GLY A 62 -3.77 -2.84 -13.90
N VAL A 63 -2.95 -3.68 -14.54
CA VAL A 63 -3.17 -4.13 -15.92
C VAL A 63 -4.50 -4.88 -16.05
N VAL A 64 -4.81 -5.79 -15.12
CA VAL A 64 -6.05 -6.56 -15.12
C VAL A 64 -7.28 -5.66 -14.91
N PHE A 65 -7.17 -4.61 -14.06
CA PHE A 65 -8.18 -3.55 -14.01
C PHE A 65 -8.37 -2.90 -15.37
N ALA A 66 -7.28 -2.47 -16.01
CA ALA A 66 -7.34 -1.82 -17.32
C ALA A 66 -7.95 -2.70 -18.42
N LEU A 67 -7.83 -4.03 -18.29
CA LEU A 67 -8.47 -5.00 -19.18
C LEU A 67 -9.98 -5.19 -18.91
N GLY A 68 -10.54 -4.57 -17.86
CA GLY A 68 -11.96 -4.63 -17.53
C GLY A 68 -12.34 -5.71 -16.51
N CYS A 69 -11.36 -6.44 -15.96
CA CYS A 69 -11.60 -7.52 -15.00
C CYS A 69 -11.41 -7.05 -13.56
N GLY A 70 -12.22 -6.08 -13.09
CA GLY A 70 -12.06 -5.42 -11.80
C GLY A 70 -12.03 -6.37 -10.60
N TRP A 71 -12.90 -7.38 -10.57
CA TRP A 71 -12.95 -8.34 -9.47
C TRP A 71 -11.71 -9.23 -9.39
N ILE A 72 -11.14 -9.67 -10.52
CA ILE A 72 -9.88 -10.43 -10.56
C ILE A 72 -8.72 -9.51 -10.09
N ALA A 73 -8.70 -8.28 -10.58
CA ALA A 73 -7.73 -7.29 -10.16
C ALA A 73 -7.77 -7.05 -8.65
N GLY A 74 -8.96 -7.03 -8.04
CA GLY A 74 -9.12 -6.95 -6.59
C GLY A 74 -8.43 -8.11 -5.85
N PHE A 75 -8.54 -9.36 -6.33
CA PHE A 75 -7.83 -10.51 -5.73
C PHE A 75 -6.32 -10.40 -5.89
N LEU A 76 -5.83 -9.98 -7.05
CA LEU A 76 -4.40 -9.79 -7.29
C LEU A 76 -3.82 -8.67 -6.39
N ALA A 77 -4.55 -7.55 -6.24
CA ALA A 77 -4.15 -6.46 -5.35
C ALA A 77 -4.15 -6.89 -3.88
N ALA A 78 -5.13 -7.70 -3.45
CA ALA A 78 -5.14 -8.27 -2.10
C ALA A 78 -3.94 -9.19 -1.86
N PHE A 79 -3.61 -10.03 -2.83
CA PHE A 79 -2.44 -10.92 -2.75
C PHE A 79 -1.12 -10.12 -2.71
N ALA A 80 -0.98 -9.10 -3.56
CA ALA A 80 0.16 -8.18 -3.52
C ALA A 80 0.30 -7.53 -2.13
N GLN A 81 -0.80 -7.08 -1.51
CA GLN A 81 -0.78 -6.49 -0.17
C GLN A 81 -0.36 -7.49 0.92
N VAL A 82 -0.71 -8.76 0.79
CA VAL A 82 -0.26 -9.82 1.71
C VAL A 82 1.24 -10.03 1.56
N LEU A 83 1.77 -10.12 0.33
CA LEU A 83 3.20 -10.27 0.04
C LEU A 83 4.03 -9.09 0.57
N ASP A 84 3.52 -7.87 0.45
CA ASP A 84 4.12 -6.66 1.06
C ASP A 84 4.25 -6.78 2.59
N GLY A 85 3.30 -7.45 3.23
CA GLY A 85 3.42 -7.77 4.66
C GLY A 85 4.49 -8.83 4.94
N VAL A 86 4.61 -9.80 4.05
CA VAL A 86 5.56 -10.93 4.17
C VAL A 86 7.01 -10.46 4.06
N ASP A 87 7.37 -9.56 3.13
CA ASP A 87 8.75 -9.10 2.95
C ASP A 87 9.30 -8.42 4.20
N GLY A 88 8.50 -7.53 4.81
CA GLY A 88 8.86 -6.88 6.05
C GLY A 88 8.96 -7.84 7.25
N GLN A 89 8.11 -8.85 7.32
CA GLN A 89 8.17 -9.89 8.36
C GLN A 89 9.38 -10.81 8.14
N PHE A 90 9.59 -11.24 6.91
CA PHE A 90 10.73 -12.09 6.52
C PHE A 90 12.06 -11.40 6.83
N SER A 91 12.20 -10.11 6.47
CA SER A 91 13.43 -9.36 6.75
C SER A 91 13.73 -9.24 8.25
N ARG A 92 12.68 -9.06 9.09
CA ARG A 92 12.83 -9.02 10.56
C ARG A 92 13.23 -10.36 11.15
N LEU A 93 12.58 -11.45 10.73
CA LEU A 93 12.86 -12.79 11.24
C LEU A 93 14.23 -13.32 10.82
N THR A 94 14.69 -12.97 9.61
CA THR A 94 16.00 -13.43 9.09
C THR A 94 17.14 -12.48 9.44
N GLY A 95 16.88 -11.34 10.09
CA GLY A 95 17.90 -10.33 10.37
C GLY A 95 18.45 -9.63 9.12
N MET A 96 17.80 -9.80 7.95
CA MET A 96 18.23 -9.23 6.66
C MET A 96 17.69 -7.81 6.41
N GLN A 97 17.37 -7.08 7.45
CA GLN A 97 16.93 -5.68 7.33
C GLN A 97 18.08 -4.81 6.81
N SER A 98 17.81 -3.96 5.82
CA SER A 98 18.80 -3.02 5.30
C SER A 98 18.15 -1.68 4.92
N ARG A 99 18.95 -0.60 5.00
CA ARG A 99 18.51 0.74 4.57
C ARG A 99 18.18 0.75 3.07
N GLY A 100 18.97 0.05 2.25
CA GLY A 100 18.74 -0.08 0.82
C GLY A 100 17.45 -0.85 0.50
N GLY A 101 17.14 -1.92 1.26
CA GLY A 101 15.89 -2.66 1.13
C GLY A 101 14.67 -1.80 1.48
N ALA A 102 14.73 -1.03 2.56
CA ALA A 102 13.65 -0.12 2.94
C ALA A 102 13.45 1.00 1.90
N PHE A 103 14.53 1.51 1.30
CA PHE A 103 14.45 2.50 0.23
C PHE A 103 13.81 1.89 -1.03
N LEU A 104 14.26 0.70 -1.45
CA LEU A 104 13.71 -0.03 -2.60
C LEU A 104 12.21 -0.27 -2.43
N ASP A 105 11.79 -0.80 -1.29
CA ASP A 105 10.39 -1.02 -0.93
C ASP A 105 9.58 0.28 -1.08
N SER A 106 10.07 1.38 -0.49
CA SER A 106 9.40 2.68 -0.56
C SER A 106 9.23 3.19 -1.99
N VAL A 107 10.20 2.97 -2.88
CA VAL A 107 10.13 3.39 -4.28
C VAL A 107 9.18 2.51 -5.08
N LEU A 108 9.33 1.18 -4.96
CA LEU A 108 8.50 0.21 -5.67
C LEU A 108 7.03 0.31 -5.31
N ASP A 109 6.73 0.64 -4.07
CA ASP A 109 5.38 0.95 -3.60
C ASP A 109 4.69 2.05 -4.41
N ARG A 110 5.43 3.08 -4.81
CA ARG A 110 4.85 4.18 -5.61
C ARG A 110 4.46 3.71 -7.00
N TYR A 111 5.28 2.84 -7.61
CA TYR A 111 4.94 2.27 -8.92
C TYR A 111 3.69 1.38 -8.84
N SER A 112 3.60 0.52 -7.83
CA SER A 112 2.44 -0.32 -7.60
C SER A 112 1.16 0.49 -7.34
N ASP A 113 1.21 1.49 -6.44
CA ASP A 113 0.08 2.38 -6.14
C ASP A 113 -0.39 3.14 -7.38
N ALA A 114 0.55 3.67 -8.18
CA ALA A 114 0.24 4.39 -9.42
C ALA A 114 -0.38 3.47 -10.48
N ALA A 115 0.20 2.27 -10.68
CA ALA A 115 -0.30 1.31 -11.64
C ALA A 115 -1.73 0.86 -11.32
N LEU A 116 -2.01 0.55 -10.04
CA LEU A 116 -3.35 0.21 -9.58
C LEU A 116 -4.35 1.35 -9.82
N THR A 117 -3.96 2.59 -9.50
CA THR A 117 -4.84 3.76 -9.68
C THR A 117 -5.10 4.03 -11.16
N ILE A 118 -4.07 3.97 -12.02
CA ILE A 118 -4.21 4.18 -13.46
C ILE A 118 -5.07 3.05 -14.07
N GLY A 119 -4.83 1.79 -13.69
CA GLY A 119 -5.62 0.66 -14.15
C GLY A 119 -7.10 0.79 -13.80
N LEU A 120 -7.40 1.25 -12.58
CA LEU A 120 -8.75 1.54 -12.13
C LEU A 120 -9.39 2.66 -12.95
N VAL A 121 -8.66 3.72 -13.27
CA VAL A 121 -9.15 4.83 -14.14
C VAL A 121 -9.46 4.30 -15.54
N VAL A 122 -8.57 3.51 -16.15
CA VAL A 122 -8.79 2.90 -17.47
C VAL A 122 -10.00 1.96 -17.44
N TYR A 123 -10.20 1.20 -16.35
CA TYR A 123 -11.41 0.42 -16.13
C TYR A 123 -12.66 1.30 -16.19
N LEU A 124 -12.68 2.42 -15.47
CA LEU A 124 -13.83 3.34 -15.42
C LEU A 124 -14.09 4.06 -16.75
N MET A 125 -13.05 4.28 -17.57
CA MET A 125 -13.22 4.81 -18.92
C MET A 125 -13.95 3.84 -19.85
N ARG A 126 -13.87 2.53 -19.60
CA ARG A 126 -14.53 1.48 -20.37
C ARG A 126 -15.88 1.07 -19.78
N ALA A 127 -16.02 1.17 -18.45
CA ALA A 127 -17.27 0.85 -17.78
C ALA A 127 -18.29 1.99 -17.97
N PRO A 128 -19.60 1.69 -17.97
CA PRO A 128 -20.65 2.71 -18.10
C PRO A 128 -20.78 3.52 -16.80
N ALA A 129 -19.69 4.13 -16.36
CA ALA A 129 -19.66 4.96 -15.15
C ALA A 129 -20.30 6.35 -15.36
N GLY A 130 -20.61 6.70 -16.62
CA GLY A 130 -21.34 7.91 -16.98
C GLY A 130 -20.57 9.23 -16.72
N LEU A 131 -19.30 9.17 -16.33
CA LEU A 131 -18.51 10.36 -16.04
C LEU A 131 -17.75 10.86 -17.27
N PRO A 132 -17.71 12.19 -17.50
CA PRO A 132 -16.91 12.76 -18.59
C PRO A 132 -15.41 12.51 -18.34
N LEU A 133 -14.69 12.22 -19.42
CA LEU A 133 -13.26 11.97 -19.39
C LEU A 133 -12.44 13.05 -18.64
N PRO A 134 -12.68 14.35 -18.83
CA PRO A 134 -11.95 15.37 -18.08
C PRO A 134 -12.07 15.20 -16.56
N LEU A 135 -13.25 14.86 -16.05
CA LEU A 135 -13.46 14.65 -14.62
C LEU A 135 -12.70 13.42 -14.11
N LEU A 136 -12.71 12.31 -14.87
CA LEU A 136 -11.94 11.12 -14.53
C LEU A 136 -10.42 11.42 -14.47
N LEU A 137 -9.91 12.21 -15.41
CA LEU A 137 -8.49 12.62 -15.42
C LEU A 137 -8.14 13.52 -14.23
N VAL A 138 -9.00 14.46 -13.87
CA VAL A 138 -8.81 15.30 -12.67
C VAL A 138 -8.81 14.43 -11.40
N MET A 139 -9.75 13.49 -11.27
CA MET A 139 -9.78 12.55 -10.15
C MET A 139 -8.52 11.67 -10.12
N ALA A 140 -8.06 11.18 -11.27
CA ALA A 140 -6.83 10.40 -11.41
C ALA A 140 -5.61 11.20 -10.93
N PHE A 141 -5.48 12.46 -11.35
CA PHE A 141 -4.41 13.35 -10.92
C PHE A 141 -4.37 13.49 -9.40
N PHE A 142 -5.50 13.81 -8.78
CA PHE A 142 -5.55 13.96 -7.32
C PHE A 142 -5.35 12.63 -6.58
N ALA A 143 -5.82 11.50 -7.12
CA ALA A 143 -5.64 10.19 -6.52
C ALA A 143 -4.15 9.76 -6.51
N VAL A 144 -3.44 9.90 -7.64
CA VAL A 144 -2.02 9.55 -7.75
C VAL A 144 -1.16 10.51 -6.95
N SER A 145 -1.38 11.82 -7.11
CA SER A 145 -0.63 12.86 -6.41
C SER A 145 -0.84 12.78 -4.90
N GLY A 146 -2.09 12.71 -4.45
CA GLY A 146 -2.43 12.62 -3.03
C GLY A 146 -1.82 11.37 -2.37
N SER A 147 -1.92 10.21 -3.02
CA SER A 147 -1.32 8.95 -2.53
C SER A 147 0.20 9.04 -2.40
N SER A 148 0.87 9.63 -3.38
CA SER A 148 2.32 9.84 -3.38
C SER A 148 2.75 10.85 -2.32
N LEU A 149 2.02 11.98 -2.21
CA LEU A 149 2.30 13.05 -1.26
C LEU A 149 2.10 12.62 0.20
N VAL A 150 1.15 11.74 0.51
CA VAL A 150 1.02 11.17 1.87
C VAL A 150 2.32 10.49 2.29
N SER A 151 2.92 9.73 1.41
CA SER A 151 4.17 9.01 1.69
C SER A 151 5.39 9.94 1.70
N TYR A 152 5.46 10.88 0.75
CA TYR A 152 6.50 11.90 0.71
C TYR A 152 6.48 12.77 1.97
N THR A 153 5.31 13.26 2.38
CA THR A 153 5.19 14.10 3.59
C THR A 153 5.55 13.33 4.86
N THR A 154 5.32 12.01 4.91
CA THR A 154 5.79 11.18 6.03
C THR A 154 7.31 11.16 6.08
N ALA A 155 7.98 10.77 4.99
CA ALA A 155 9.43 10.68 4.92
C ALA A 155 10.10 12.07 5.15
N ARG A 156 9.51 13.13 4.61
CA ARG A 156 10.03 14.49 4.78
C ARG A 156 9.88 15.00 6.21
N ALA A 157 8.74 14.74 6.86
CA ALA A 157 8.53 15.11 8.24
C ALA A 157 9.49 14.36 9.18
N GLU A 158 9.71 13.06 8.96
CA GLU A 158 10.69 12.27 9.67
C GLU A 158 12.11 12.87 9.54
N SER A 159 12.51 13.27 8.31
CA SER A 159 13.81 13.89 8.05
C SER A 159 14.00 15.27 8.70
N LEU A 160 12.91 15.99 8.97
CA LEU A 160 12.91 17.32 9.60
C LEU A 160 12.57 17.29 11.09
N GLY A 161 12.29 16.10 11.67
CA GLY A 161 11.87 15.97 13.06
C GLY A 161 10.48 16.54 13.37
N ILE A 162 9.62 16.73 12.34
CA ILE A 162 8.29 17.32 12.49
C ILE A 162 7.28 16.26 12.93
N PRO A 163 6.57 16.42 14.06
CA PRO A 163 5.55 15.47 14.50
C PRO A 163 4.28 15.57 13.65
N LEU A 164 3.90 14.52 12.92
CA LEU A 164 2.69 14.49 12.08
C LEU A 164 1.40 14.15 12.85
N GLY A 165 1.47 13.96 14.15
CA GLY A 165 0.34 13.57 14.98
C GLY A 165 -0.11 12.12 14.79
N LYS A 166 -1.40 11.85 15.07
CA LYS A 166 -1.93 10.48 15.02
C LYS A 166 -1.97 9.92 13.59
N PRO A 167 -1.72 8.60 13.40
CA PRO A 167 -1.89 7.92 12.12
C PRO A 167 -3.28 8.14 11.52
N THR A 168 -3.33 8.28 10.19
CA THR A 168 -4.58 8.52 9.46
C THR A 168 -4.98 7.32 8.63
N LEU A 169 -6.23 7.29 8.14
CA LEU A 169 -6.72 6.27 7.21
C LEU A 169 -6.11 6.36 5.80
N ALA A 170 -5.25 7.35 5.52
CA ALA A 170 -4.56 7.48 4.24
C ALA A 170 -3.30 6.61 4.11
N SER A 171 -3.07 5.65 5.03
CA SER A 171 -1.95 4.71 4.91
C SER A 171 -2.06 3.88 3.63
N LYS A 172 -0.91 3.41 3.09
CA LYS A 172 -0.85 2.51 1.92
C LYS A 172 -1.83 1.35 2.07
N GLY A 173 -1.78 0.65 3.20
CA GLY A 173 -2.65 -0.50 3.44
C GLY A 173 -4.13 -0.18 3.33
N THR A 174 -4.59 0.95 3.86
CA THR A 174 -6.00 1.36 3.76
C THR A 174 -6.38 1.70 2.33
N ARG A 175 -5.52 2.45 1.60
CA ARG A 175 -5.77 2.81 0.20
C ARG A 175 -5.91 1.57 -0.68
N THR A 176 -4.96 0.63 -0.57
CA THR A 176 -5.02 -0.63 -1.31
C THR A 176 -6.25 -1.46 -0.93
N SER A 177 -6.59 -1.54 0.37
CA SER A 177 -7.80 -2.27 0.81
C SER A 177 -9.09 -1.68 0.24
N VAL A 178 -9.20 -0.35 0.11
CA VAL A 178 -10.35 0.28 -0.55
C VAL A 178 -10.43 -0.12 -2.02
N ILE A 179 -9.30 -0.11 -2.75
CA ILE A 179 -9.25 -0.57 -4.14
C ILE A 179 -9.67 -2.05 -4.25
N VAL A 180 -9.17 -2.91 -3.36
CA VAL A 180 -9.51 -4.33 -3.30
C VAL A 180 -11.01 -4.53 -3.13
N LEU A 181 -11.61 -3.88 -2.13
CA LEU A 181 -13.05 -4.01 -1.86
C LEU A 181 -13.90 -3.51 -3.03
N CYS A 182 -13.52 -2.38 -3.63
CA CYS A 182 -14.21 -1.85 -4.81
C CYS A 182 -14.02 -2.74 -6.04
N GLY A 183 -12.83 -3.36 -6.17
CA GLY A 183 -12.57 -4.37 -7.19
C GLY A 183 -13.49 -5.57 -7.05
N TRP A 184 -13.59 -6.16 -5.87
CA TRP A 184 -14.52 -7.28 -5.63
C TRP A 184 -15.98 -6.89 -5.85
N ALA A 185 -16.38 -5.70 -5.37
CA ALA A 185 -17.73 -5.18 -5.56
C ALA A 185 -18.09 -4.98 -7.05
N SER A 186 -17.08 -4.77 -7.92
CA SER A 186 -17.30 -4.58 -9.36
C SER A 186 -17.89 -5.82 -10.05
N PHE A 187 -17.80 -6.98 -9.42
CA PHE A 187 -18.48 -8.20 -9.92
C PHE A 187 -20.00 -8.05 -9.93
N PHE A 188 -20.56 -7.45 -8.87
CA PHE A 188 -22.01 -7.24 -8.74
C PHE A 188 -22.44 -5.86 -9.26
N TRP A 189 -21.57 -4.87 -9.12
CA TRP A 189 -21.83 -3.49 -9.50
C TRP A 189 -20.61 -2.90 -10.22
N PRO A 190 -20.56 -2.97 -11.56
CA PRO A 190 -19.43 -2.53 -12.37
C PRO A 190 -18.92 -1.11 -12.05
N PRO A 191 -19.76 -0.10 -11.69
CA PRO A 191 -19.27 1.22 -11.29
C PRO A 191 -18.59 1.30 -9.90
N ALA A 192 -18.60 0.23 -9.06
CA ALA A 192 -18.04 0.26 -7.72
C ALA A 192 -16.62 0.84 -7.61
N PRO A 193 -15.67 0.61 -8.56
CA PRO A 193 -14.35 1.22 -8.54
C PRO A 193 -14.35 2.75 -8.55
N LEU A 194 -15.44 3.41 -8.95
CA LEU A 194 -15.59 4.85 -8.86
C LEU A 194 -15.55 5.36 -7.42
N LEU A 195 -16.12 4.61 -6.48
CA LEU A 195 -16.05 4.95 -5.04
C LEU A 195 -14.59 4.90 -4.55
N GLY A 196 -13.82 3.92 -5.01
CA GLY A 196 -12.40 3.80 -4.72
C GLY A 196 -11.61 5.01 -5.27
N LEU A 197 -11.87 5.39 -6.52
CA LEU A 197 -11.23 6.56 -7.13
C LEU A 197 -11.60 7.85 -6.40
N ALA A 198 -12.86 8.05 -6.06
CA ALA A 198 -13.33 9.23 -5.31
C ALA A 198 -12.65 9.32 -3.93
N TYR A 199 -12.57 8.19 -3.21
CA TYR A 199 -11.84 8.13 -1.94
C TYR A 199 -10.37 8.51 -2.11
N LEU A 200 -9.67 7.95 -3.11
CA LEU A 200 -8.26 8.25 -3.37
C LEU A 200 -8.03 9.69 -3.83
N ALA A 201 -8.96 10.27 -4.58
CA ALA A 201 -8.87 11.65 -5.03
C ALA A 201 -9.07 12.66 -3.89
N VAL A 202 -9.86 12.33 -2.87
CA VAL A 202 -10.23 13.29 -1.82
C VAL A 202 -9.43 13.05 -0.55
N HIS A 203 -9.55 11.87 0.07
CA HIS A 203 -9.07 11.64 1.43
C HIS A 203 -7.54 11.81 1.59
N PRO A 204 -6.65 11.27 0.72
CA PRO A 204 -5.21 11.49 0.84
C PRO A 204 -4.83 12.97 0.75
N ASN A 205 -5.48 13.74 -0.12
CA ASN A 205 -5.21 15.17 -0.27
C ASN A 205 -5.63 15.96 0.98
N VAL A 206 -6.77 15.65 1.57
CA VAL A 206 -7.20 16.24 2.86
C VAL A 206 -6.15 15.97 3.94
N VAL A 207 -5.60 14.75 3.99
CA VAL A 207 -4.54 14.41 4.95
C VAL A 207 -3.25 15.20 4.69
N VAL A 208 -2.86 15.39 3.42
CA VAL A 208 -1.69 16.20 3.04
C VAL A 208 -1.89 17.66 3.49
N PHE A 209 -3.04 18.27 3.20
CA PHE A 209 -3.35 19.62 3.67
C PHE A 209 -3.29 19.74 5.19
N ARG A 210 -3.89 18.78 5.91
CA ARG A 210 -3.80 18.75 7.39
C ARG A 210 -2.35 18.71 7.87
N ARG A 211 -1.46 17.94 7.21
CA ARG A 211 -0.04 17.85 7.57
C ARG A 211 0.70 19.16 7.35
N ILE A 212 0.38 19.89 6.26
CA ILE A 212 0.94 21.22 5.99
C ILE A 212 0.57 22.17 7.13
N PHE A 213 -0.70 22.19 7.57
CA PHE A 213 -1.12 23.01 8.71
C PHE A 213 -0.42 22.63 10.02
N LEU A 214 -0.24 21.32 10.27
CA LEU A 214 0.47 20.86 11.47
C LEU A 214 1.95 21.27 11.44
N ALA A 215 2.62 21.11 10.29
CA ALA A 215 4.02 21.50 10.12
C ALA A 215 4.23 23.00 10.37
N ASN A 216 3.34 23.85 9.84
CA ASN A 216 3.41 25.30 10.05
C ASN A 216 3.22 25.74 11.51
N ARG A 217 2.53 24.94 12.32
CA ARG A 217 2.36 25.23 13.76
C ARG A 217 3.58 24.88 14.61
N HIS A 218 4.48 24.05 14.08
CA HIS A 218 5.72 23.61 14.73
C HIS A 218 6.95 24.23 14.03
N SER A 219 6.77 25.35 13.33
CA SER A 219 7.87 26.07 12.68
C SER A 219 8.64 26.91 13.73
N ASP A 220 9.53 26.24 14.47
CA ASP A 220 10.62 26.95 15.12
C ASP A 220 11.59 27.45 14.04
N PRO A 221 12.20 28.66 14.18
CA PRO A 221 13.19 29.12 13.21
C PRO A 221 14.37 28.14 13.16
N LEU A 222 14.81 27.80 11.94
CA LEU A 222 15.96 26.94 11.64
C LEU A 222 17.26 27.55 12.17
#